data_8c0fec0dd521d97df9c18bf56a1e1b4b
#
_entry.id   8c0fec0dd521d97df9c18bf56a1e1b4b
#
_cell.length_a   1.000
_cell.length_b   1.000
_cell.length_c   1.000
_cell.angle_alpha   90.00
_cell.angle_beta   90.00
_cell.angle_gamma   90.00
#
_symmetry.space_group_name_H-M   'P 1'
#
loop_
_entity.id
_entity.type
_entity.pdbx_description
1 polymer ?
#
loop_
_entity_poly.entity_id
_entity_poly.type
_entity_poly.pdbx_seq_one_letter_code
_entity_poly.pdbx_strand_id
1 'polypeptide(L)'
;LIRRVVTLTGDCFRKPRNVWALLGTPVQALLNEFGYKADKKLPRLIMGGPMMGFTLPHAQVPITKTANCILAPTRNELTSSDNEMACIRCGQCAEACPVSLLPQQLQWHAKAEEFDKCEELNLKDCIECGACAYVCPSEIPLV
;
A
#
# COMPACT_ATOMS: atom_id res chain seq x y z
N LEU A 1 24.81 -4.75 7.75
CA LEU A 1 24.20 -4.92 6.43
C LEU A 1 24.22 -3.59 5.69
N ILE A 2 24.91 -3.51 4.56
CA ILE A 2 25.03 -2.26 3.77
C ILE A 2 24.18 -2.28 2.49
N ARG A 3 23.64 -3.44 2.11
CA ARG A 3 22.79 -3.63 0.93
C ARG A 3 21.70 -4.64 1.21
N ARG A 4 20.62 -4.57 0.43
CA ARG A 4 19.53 -5.54 0.46
C ARG A 4 18.97 -5.77 -0.95
N VAL A 5 18.24 -6.86 -1.12
CA VAL A 5 17.45 -7.09 -2.33
C VAL A 5 16.19 -6.22 -2.25
N VAL A 6 15.93 -5.50 -3.33
CA VAL A 6 14.72 -4.68 -3.53
C VAL A 6 14.08 -5.10 -4.84
N THR A 7 12.78 -5.37 -4.82
CA THR A 7 12.00 -5.66 -6.01
C THR A 7 11.59 -4.35 -6.68
N LEU A 8 11.88 -4.20 -7.96
CA LEU A 8 11.40 -3.09 -8.78
C LEU A 8 10.28 -3.62 -9.67
N THR A 9 9.06 -3.10 -9.52
CA THR A 9 7.86 -3.59 -10.22
C THR A 9 6.88 -2.47 -10.55
N GLY A 10 5.88 -2.80 -11.35
CA GLY A 10 4.92 -1.87 -11.92
C GLY A 10 5.20 -1.58 -13.40
N ASP A 11 4.16 -1.24 -14.14
CA ASP A 11 4.22 -1.05 -15.60
C ASP A 11 5.10 0.14 -16.03
N CYS A 12 5.46 1.04 -15.11
CA CYS A 12 6.39 2.13 -15.40
C CYS A 12 7.83 1.65 -15.51
N PHE A 13 8.19 0.49 -15.00
CA PHE A 13 9.52 -0.08 -15.26
C PHE A 13 9.57 -0.74 -16.64
N ARG A 14 10.69 -0.58 -17.34
CA ARG A 14 10.92 -1.27 -18.64
C ARG A 14 11.12 -2.77 -18.45
N LYS A 15 11.80 -3.15 -17.36
CA LYS A 15 12.10 -4.54 -17.00
C LYS A 15 11.98 -4.70 -15.49
N PRO A 16 10.81 -5.11 -14.97
CA PRO A 16 10.67 -5.46 -13.56
C PRO A 16 11.70 -6.52 -13.15
N ARG A 17 12.33 -6.35 -11.98
CA ARG A 17 13.39 -7.26 -11.49
C ARG A 17 13.70 -7.05 -10.02
N ASN A 18 14.44 -8.00 -9.46
CA ASN A 18 15.08 -7.85 -8.16
C ASN A 18 16.49 -7.27 -8.34
N VAL A 19 16.83 -6.30 -7.53
CA VAL A 19 18.14 -5.63 -7.56
C VAL A 19 18.79 -5.60 -6.18
N TRP A 20 20.13 -5.58 -6.15
CA TRP A 20 20.86 -5.27 -4.93
C TRP A 20 20.98 -3.75 -4.81
N ALA A 21 20.30 -3.17 -3.84
CA ALA A 21 20.37 -1.74 -3.54
C ALA A 21 21.19 -1.50 -2.27
N LEU A 22 22.05 -0.51 -2.30
CA LEU A 22 22.75 -0.01 -1.10
C LEU A 22 21.75 0.76 -0.23
N LEU A 23 21.86 0.63 1.08
CA LEU A 23 21.09 1.45 2.00
C LEU A 23 21.49 2.92 1.83
N GLY A 24 20.50 3.81 1.82
CA GLY A 24 20.73 5.24 1.56
C GLY A 24 20.67 5.64 0.08
N THR A 25 20.65 4.69 -0.86
CA THR A 25 20.46 5.02 -2.28
C THR A 25 19.12 5.68 -2.51
N PRO A 26 19.03 6.87 -3.13
CA PRO A 26 17.74 7.48 -3.50
C PRO A 26 16.98 6.57 -4.48
N VAL A 27 15.67 6.46 -4.31
CA VAL A 27 14.82 5.70 -5.25
C VAL A 27 14.96 6.20 -6.68
N GLN A 28 15.16 7.52 -6.86
CA GLN A 28 15.42 8.14 -8.18
C GLN A 28 16.61 7.52 -8.90
N ALA A 29 17.68 7.16 -8.18
CA ALA A 29 18.85 6.52 -8.79
C ALA A 29 18.48 5.14 -9.37
N LEU A 30 17.67 4.36 -8.65
CA LEU A 30 17.17 3.07 -9.14
C LEU A 30 16.24 3.23 -10.35
N LEU A 31 15.37 4.24 -10.35
CA LEU A 31 14.52 4.56 -11.50
C LEU A 31 15.36 4.89 -12.74
N ASN A 32 16.42 5.68 -12.58
CA ASN A 32 17.31 6.08 -13.69
C ASN A 32 18.12 4.89 -14.21
N GLU A 33 18.66 4.07 -13.33
CA GLU A 33 19.54 2.94 -13.67
C GLU A 33 18.76 1.80 -14.33
N PHE A 34 17.60 1.44 -13.80
CA PHE A 34 16.83 0.28 -14.26
C PHE A 34 15.74 0.59 -15.27
N GLY A 35 15.71 1.81 -15.79
CA GLY A 35 14.90 2.18 -16.94
C GLY A 35 13.45 2.43 -16.61
N TYR A 36 13.19 3.58 -16.05
CA TYR A 36 11.86 4.14 -15.94
C TYR A 36 11.35 4.62 -17.32
N LYS A 37 10.08 4.33 -17.65
CA LYS A 37 9.41 4.83 -18.86
C LYS A 37 8.94 6.26 -18.61
N ALA A 38 9.76 7.24 -18.96
CA ALA A 38 9.49 8.65 -18.70
C ALA A 38 8.29 9.22 -19.49
N ASP A 39 7.86 8.52 -20.55
CA ASP A 39 6.67 8.83 -21.37
C ASP A 39 5.35 8.57 -20.62
N LYS A 40 5.38 7.73 -19.63
CA LYS A 40 4.23 7.47 -18.75
C LYS A 40 4.33 8.36 -17.51
N LYS A 41 3.42 9.31 -17.35
CA LYS A 41 3.33 10.10 -16.11
C LYS A 41 3.20 9.13 -14.93
N LEU A 42 4.20 9.15 -14.04
CA LEU A 42 4.20 8.38 -12.79
C LEU A 42 3.13 8.98 -11.85
N PRO A 43 1.98 8.35 -11.68
CA PRO A 43 0.94 8.93 -10.83
C PRO A 43 1.29 8.83 -9.35
N ARG A 44 1.97 7.76 -8.98
CA ARG A 44 2.42 7.48 -7.61
C ARG A 44 3.68 6.63 -7.64
N LEU A 45 4.49 6.76 -6.61
CA LEU A 45 5.63 5.90 -6.32
C LEU A 45 5.41 5.31 -4.94
N ILE A 46 5.44 3.99 -4.83
CA ILE A 46 5.07 3.28 -3.61
C ILE A 46 6.29 2.51 -3.11
N MET A 47 6.66 2.71 -1.85
CA MET A 47 7.63 1.88 -1.15
C MET A 47 6.91 0.76 -0.41
N GLY A 48 7.17 -0.48 -0.82
CA GLY A 48 6.46 -1.67 -0.33
C GLY A 48 5.61 -2.32 -1.41
N GLY A 49 4.84 -3.31 -1.01
CA GLY A 49 3.93 -4.04 -1.91
C GLY A 49 2.64 -3.26 -2.22
N PRO A 50 1.81 -3.78 -3.14
CA PRO A 50 0.57 -3.10 -3.55
C PRO A 50 -0.47 -2.95 -2.43
N MET A 51 -0.45 -3.82 -1.41
CA MET A 51 -1.40 -3.76 -0.29
C MET A 51 -0.86 -2.98 0.90
N MET A 52 0.37 -3.25 1.31
CA MET A 52 0.97 -2.69 2.54
C MET A 52 1.99 -1.57 2.26
N GLY A 53 2.18 -1.19 1.02
CA GLY A 53 3.09 -0.12 0.65
C GLY A 53 2.49 1.27 0.91
N PHE A 54 3.34 2.26 1.07
CA PHE A 54 2.94 3.65 1.25
C PHE A 54 3.48 4.53 0.11
N THR A 55 2.72 5.52 -0.27
CA THR A 55 3.09 6.47 -1.32
C THR A 55 4.23 7.36 -0.87
N LEU A 56 5.28 7.43 -1.68
CA LEU A 56 6.40 8.34 -1.44
C LEU A 56 6.03 9.76 -1.88
N PRO A 57 6.41 10.78 -1.10
CA PRO A 57 6.17 12.19 -1.47
C PRO A 57 7.03 12.62 -2.67
N HIS A 58 8.21 12.02 -2.84
CA HIS A 58 9.14 12.27 -3.94
C HIS A 58 10.15 11.12 -4.10
N ALA A 59 10.80 11.03 -5.24
CA ALA A 59 11.73 9.95 -5.55
C ALA A 59 13.13 10.08 -4.89
N GLN A 60 13.41 11.18 -4.20
CA GLN A 60 14.68 11.37 -3.47
C GLN A 60 14.72 10.64 -2.12
N VAL A 61 13.61 10.00 -1.72
CA VAL A 61 13.58 9.18 -0.50
C VAL A 61 14.61 8.04 -0.62
N PRO A 62 15.44 7.82 0.40
CA PRO A 62 16.47 6.77 0.35
C PRO A 62 15.87 5.39 0.61
N ILE A 63 16.53 4.36 0.06
CA ILE A 63 16.27 2.97 0.42
C ILE A 63 16.67 2.75 1.87
N THR A 64 15.71 2.36 2.68
CA THR A 64 15.88 2.04 4.10
C THR A 64 16.07 0.54 4.32
N LYS A 65 16.40 0.16 5.55
CA LYS A 65 16.59 -1.25 5.93
C LYS A 65 15.30 -2.07 5.78
N THR A 66 14.14 -1.46 5.86
CA THR A 66 12.82 -2.11 5.74
C THR A 66 12.29 -2.12 4.30
N ALA A 67 12.84 -1.28 3.40
CA ALA A 67 12.39 -1.20 2.02
C ALA A 67 12.66 -2.51 1.26
N ASN A 68 11.63 -3.23 0.86
CA ASN A 68 11.72 -4.51 0.14
C ASN A 68 11.24 -4.43 -1.32
N CYS A 69 10.47 -3.41 -1.65
CA CYS A 69 9.88 -3.25 -2.98
C CYS A 69 9.72 -1.76 -3.31
N ILE A 70 9.91 -1.43 -4.56
CA ILE A 70 9.52 -0.15 -5.16
C ILE A 70 8.53 -0.46 -6.27
N LEU A 71 7.29 -0.03 -6.09
CA LEU A 71 6.21 -0.18 -7.05
C LEU A 71 5.98 1.17 -7.75
N ALA A 72 6.12 1.17 -9.07
CA ALA A 72 5.86 2.32 -9.93
C ALA A 72 4.70 1.99 -10.89
N PRO A 73 3.44 2.08 -10.41
CA PRO A 73 2.27 1.73 -11.19
C PRO A 73 1.94 2.80 -12.23
N THR A 74 1.27 2.38 -13.30
CA THR A 74 0.57 3.31 -14.22
C THR A 74 -0.80 3.66 -13.66
N ARG A 75 -1.47 4.65 -14.27
CA ARG A 75 -2.85 5.00 -13.90
C ARG A 75 -3.83 3.84 -14.06
N ASN A 76 -3.58 2.94 -15.01
CA ASN A 76 -4.45 1.80 -15.27
C ASN A 76 -4.32 0.69 -14.21
N GLU A 77 -3.18 0.66 -13.50
CA GLU A 77 -2.95 -0.29 -12.40
C GLU A 77 -3.48 0.24 -11.05
N LEU A 78 -3.83 1.54 -10.98
CA LEU A 78 -4.40 2.15 -9.79
C LEU A 78 -5.92 2.18 -9.94
N THR A 79 -6.62 1.50 -9.07
CA THR A 79 -8.07 1.66 -8.92
C THR A 79 -8.34 3.03 -8.30
N SER A 80 -9.27 3.81 -8.88
CA SER A 80 -9.77 5.02 -8.23
C SER A 80 -10.75 4.60 -7.14
N SER A 81 -10.55 5.08 -5.93
CA SER A 81 -11.47 4.87 -4.80
C SER A 81 -12.70 5.81 -4.86
N ASP A 82 -13.03 6.32 -6.04
CA ASP A 82 -14.09 7.34 -6.21
C ASP A 82 -15.51 6.74 -6.16
N ASN A 83 -15.64 5.42 -6.00
CA ASN A 83 -16.90 4.70 -6.04
C ASN A 83 -17.30 4.10 -4.67
N GLU A 84 -16.92 4.72 -3.56
CA GLU A 84 -17.34 4.24 -2.24
C GLU A 84 -18.88 4.17 -2.16
N MET A 85 -19.41 2.97 -1.90
CA MET A 85 -20.82 2.71 -1.71
C MET A 85 -21.13 2.42 -0.24
N ALA A 86 -22.41 2.48 0.11
CA ALA A 86 -22.84 2.10 1.46
C ALA A 86 -22.52 0.63 1.76
N CYS A 87 -22.14 0.37 3.01
CA CYS A 87 -21.85 -1.00 3.48
C CYS A 87 -23.08 -1.89 3.38
N ILE A 88 -22.98 -3.00 2.63
CA ILE A 88 -24.06 -4.00 2.47
C ILE A 88 -24.04 -5.08 3.55
N ARG A 89 -23.16 -4.96 4.56
CA ARG A 89 -23.04 -5.89 5.70
C ARG A 89 -22.76 -7.35 5.30
N CYS A 90 -22.00 -7.58 4.24
CA CYS A 90 -21.69 -8.94 3.74
C CYS A 90 -20.74 -9.75 4.63
N GLY A 91 -19.95 -9.10 5.51
CA GLY A 91 -19.02 -9.77 6.44
C GLY A 91 -17.67 -10.14 5.84
N GLN A 92 -17.46 -10.04 4.54
CA GLN A 92 -16.22 -10.47 3.87
C GLN A 92 -14.96 -9.83 4.44
N CYS A 93 -15.04 -8.57 4.88
CA CYS A 93 -13.90 -7.88 5.49
C CYS A 93 -13.47 -8.52 6.83
N ALA A 94 -14.42 -9.04 7.62
CA ALA A 94 -14.12 -9.75 8.87
C ALA A 94 -13.50 -11.14 8.59
N GLU A 95 -14.03 -11.86 7.59
CA GLU A 95 -13.49 -13.15 7.17
C GLU A 95 -12.06 -13.05 6.61
N ALA A 96 -11.79 -11.97 5.86
CA ALA A 96 -10.47 -11.74 5.26
C ALA A 96 -9.43 -11.23 6.27
N CYS A 97 -9.84 -10.81 7.46
CA CYS A 97 -8.93 -10.24 8.45
C CYS A 97 -8.04 -11.34 9.09
N PRO A 98 -6.70 -11.30 8.90
CA PRO A 98 -5.81 -12.34 9.43
C PRO A 98 -5.68 -12.33 10.96
N VAL A 99 -6.08 -11.24 11.60
CA VAL A 99 -6.08 -11.07 13.07
C VAL A 99 -7.49 -11.01 13.65
N SER A 100 -8.50 -11.44 12.89
CA SER A 100 -9.90 -11.61 13.34
C SER A 100 -10.54 -10.34 13.90
N LEU A 101 -10.23 -9.17 13.40
CA LEU A 101 -10.88 -7.92 13.74
C LEU A 101 -12.22 -7.76 13.01
N LEU A 102 -12.98 -6.75 13.41
CA LEU A 102 -14.24 -6.32 12.77
C LEU A 102 -14.03 -4.99 12.03
N PRO A 103 -13.41 -4.98 10.82
CA PRO A 103 -13.00 -3.76 10.15
C PRO A 103 -14.13 -2.76 9.89
N GLN A 104 -15.34 -3.25 9.58
CA GLN A 104 -16.51 -2.40 9.37
C GLN A 104 -16.92 -1.65 10.64
N GLN A 105 -16.88 -2.29 11.81
CA GLN A 105 -17.22 -1.64 13.08
C GLN A 105 -16.14 -0.63 13.47
N LEU A 106 -14.88 -1.01 13.33
CA LEU A 106 -13.75 -0.10 13.55
C LEU A 106 -13.87 1.16 12.71
N GLN A 107 -14.18 1.02 11.41
CA GLN A 107 -14.36 2.16 10.52
C GLN A 107 -15.55 3.04 10.93
N TRP A 108 -16.66 2.46 11.35
CA TRP A 108 -17.83 3.23 11.83
C TRP A 108 -17.51 4.05 13.08
N HIS A 109 -16.87 3.41 14.09
CA HIS A 109 -16.49 4.10 15.30
C HIS A 109 -15.39 5.15 15.06
N ALA A 110 -14.43 4.85 14.16
CA ALA A 110 -13.40 5.82 13.77
C ALA A 110 -14.00 7.05 13.06
N LYS A 111 -14.95 6.86 12.13
CA LYS A 111 -15.69 7.98 11.48
C LYS A 111 -16.54 8.79 12.46
N ALA A 112 -17.03 8.15 13.54
CA ALA A 112 -17.77 8.80 14.61
C ALA A 112 -16.88 9.42 15.71
N GLU A 113 -15.54 9.34 15.55
CA GLU A 113 -14.54 9.80 16.54
C GLU A 113 -14.68 9.11 17.92
N GLU A 114 -15.28 7.92 17.96
CA GLU A 114 -15.44 7.09 19.16
C GLU A 114 -14.20 6.20 19.37
N PHE A 115 -13.04 6.80 19.63
CA PHE A 115 -11.77 6.08 19.69
C PHE A 115 -11.68 5.07 20.84
N ASP A 116 -12.37 5.32 21.96
CA ASP A 116 -12.44 4.36 23.07
C ASP A 116 -13.05 3.02 22.62
N LYS A 117 -14.09 3.07 21.79
CA LYS A 117 -14.69 1.86 21.22
C LYS A 117 -13.77 1.16 20.21
N CYS A 118 -12.95 1.93 19.49
CA CYS A 118 -11.94 1.34 18.62
C CYS A 118 -10.88 0.58 19.43
N GLU A 119 -10.50 1.07 20.61
CA GLU A 119 -9.58 0.36 21.51
C GLU A 119 -10.25 -0.91 22.10
N GLU A 120 -11.50 -0.85 22.51
CA GLU A 120 -12.28 -2.02 22.97
C GLU A 120 -12.38 -3.10 21.90
N LEU A 121 -12.43 -2.71 20.63
CA LEU A 121 -12.43 -3.61 19.47
C LEU A 121 -11.03 -4.00 18.99
N ASN A 122 -10.02 -3.79 19.81
CA ASN A 122 -8.62 -4.18 19.58
C ASN A 122 -8.01 -3.56 18.29
N LEU A 123 -8.31 -2.31 17.97
CA LEU A 123 -7.74 -1.63 16.80
C LEU A 123 -6.20 -1.75 16.73
N LYS A 124 -5.54 -1.77 17.89
CA LYS A 124 -4.06 -1.85 18.00
C LYS A 124 -3.48 -3.17 17.45
N ASP A 125 -4.30 -4.22 17.32
CA ASP A 125 -3.88 -5.49 16.73
C ASP A 125 -3.88 -5.46 15.20
N CYS A 126 -4.37 -4.37 14.59
CA CYS A 126 -4.39 -4.21 13.15
C CYS A 126 -2.98 -4.11 12.58
N ILE A 127 -2.64 -5.01 11.65
CA ILE A 127 -1.35 -5.04 10.95
C ILE A 127 -1.36 -4.24 9.63
N GLU A 128 -2.41 -3.49 9.38
CA GLU A 128 -2.58 -2.64 8.18
C GLU A 128 -2.34 -3.38 6.85
N CYS A 129 -2.74 -4.67 6.78
CA CYS A 129 -2.48 -5.51 5.60
C CYS A 129 -3.32 -5.14 4.37
N GLY A 130 -4.42 -4.40 4.53
CA GLY A 130 -5.30 -3.97 3.44
C GLY A 130 -6.27 -5.03 2.93
N ALA A 131 -6.24 -6.28 3.44
CA ALA A 131 -7.07 -7.37 2.95
C ALA A 131 -8.57 -7.05 3.03
N CYS A 132 -9.02 -6.43 4.12
CA CYS A 132 -10.41 -6.05 4.32
C CYS A 132 -10.92 -5.02 3.30
N ALA A 133 -10.09 -4.04 2.94
CA ALA A 133 -10.44 -3.06 1.91
C ALA A 133 -10.44 -3.71 0.52
N TYR A 134 -9.51 -4.63 0.25
CA TYR A 134 -9.41 -5.33 -1.03
C TYR A 134 -10.63 -6.18 -1.36
N VAL A 135 -11.19 -6.91 -0.35
CA VAL A 135 -12.35 -7.78 -0.57
C VAL A 135 -13.69 -7.05 -0.49
N CYS A 136 -13.70 -5.75 -0.16
CA CYS A 136 -14.93 -5.00 0.04
C CYS A 136 -15.66 -4.74 -1.28
N PRO A 137 -16.87 -5.32 -1.52
CA PRO A 137 -17.60 -5.10 -2.75
C PRO A 137 -18.16 -3.67 -2.87
N SER A 138 -18.21 -2.94 -1.76
CA SER A 138 -18.65 -1.53 -1.71
C SER A 138 -17.47 -0.54 -1.82
N GLU A 139 -16.25 -1.02 -2.10
CA GLU A 139 -15.03 -0.22 -2.26
C GLU A 139 -14.75 0.75 -1.09
N ILE A 140 -15.13 0.35 0.13
CA ILE A 140 -14.94 1.17 1.33
C ILE A 140 -13.46 1.12 1.74
N PRO A 141 -12.78 2.26 1.94
CA PRO A 141 -11.41 2.32 2.44
C PRO A 141 -11.40 2.00 3.94
N LEU A 142 -11.26 0.71 4.28
CA LEU A 142 -11.34 0.20 5.66
C LEU A 142 -10.03 0.32 6.46
N VAL A 143 -8.93 0.72 5.81
CA VAL A 143 -7.60 0.86 6.43
C VAL A 143 -7.13 2.30 6.37
#